data_d84ad1860087509d8b0b3239733e5b28
#
_entry.id   d84ad1860087509d8b0b3239733e5b28
#
_cell.length_a   1.000
_cell.length_b   1.000
_cell.length_c   1.000
_cell.angle_alpha   90.00
_cell.angle_beta   90.00
_cell.angle_gamma   90.00
#
_symmetry.space_group_name_H-M   'P 1'
#
loop_
_entity.id
_entity.type
_entity.pdbx_description
1 polymer ?
#
loop_
_entity_poly.entity_id
_entity_poly.type
_entity_poly.pdbx_seq_one_letter_code
_entity_poly.pdbx_strand_id
1 'polypeptide(L)'
;LINGDREFCQVFFDNVRAEKTDLVGDENAGWSIAKRLLQFERSAVGAGNFIPRSDSLPDIFKKYVIDNQGQREQILDIEMKRAAYKLTQTRAAEEQRAPGAATFATSTFKHLSTQLESESLDATVSMMGSQGVGWEGGEFVTEEIAATRKMLLSKGFLIAGGSSEVQLNV
;
A
#
# COMPACT_ATOMS: atom_id res chain seq x y z
N LEU A 1 14.62 6.20 -3.50
CA LEU A 1 13.24 6.05 -3.99
C LEU A 1 12.72 7.34 -4.63
N ILE A 2 11.61 7.26 -5.34
CA ILE A 2 11.00 8.41 -6.02
C ILE A 2 10.54 9.51 -5.04
N ASN A 3 10.25 9.13 -3.79
CA ASN A 3 9.89 10.06 -2.70
C ASN A 3 11.09 10.68 -1.98
N GLY A 4 12.33 10.43 -2.46
CA GLY A 4 13.57 10.93 -1.85
C GLY A 4 14.18 10.03 -0.78
N ASP A 5 13.48 9.02 -0.29
CA ASP A 5 13.98 8.12 0.76
C ASP A 5 15.05 7.15 0.21
N ARG A 6 15.94 6.71 1.10
CA ARG A 6 17.04 5.78 0.81
C ARG A 6 16.88 4.53 1.65
N GLU A 7 15.90 3.69 1.31
CA GLU A 7 15.56 2.49 2.07
C GLU A 7 16.28 1.23 1.54
N PHE A 8 16.69 1.22 0.26
CA PHE A 8 17.37 0.07 -0.30
C PHE A 8 18.85 0.08 -0.01
N CYS A 9 19.38 -1.10 0.33
CA CYS A 9 20.80 -1.33 0.55
C CYS A 9 21.29 -2.50 -0.29
N GLN A 10 22.61 -2.55 -0.51
CA GLN A 10 23.30 -3.71 -1.04
C GLN A 10 23.95 -4.45 0.11
N VAL A 11 23.86 -5.77 0.11
CA VAL A 11 24.52 -6.63 1.08
C VAL A 11 25.56 -7.45 0.34
N PHE A 12 26.79 -7.40 0.84
CA PHE A 12 27.92 -8.15 0.29
C PHE A 12 28.28 -9.28 1.24
N PHE A 13 28.32 -10.51 0.72
CA PHE A 13 28.76 -11.68 1.45
C PHE A 13 30.17 -12.05 0.98
N ASP A 14 31.18 -11.88 1.83
CA ASP A 14 32.56 -12.25 1.53
C ASP A 14 33.04 -13.30 2.54
N ASN A 15 33.23 -14.54 2.05
CA ASN A 15 33.67 -15.68 2.84
C ASN A 15 32.84 -15.95 4.12
N VAL A 16 31.56 -15.62 4.09
CA VAL A 16 30.64 -15.85 5.21
C VAL A 16 30.45 -17.35 5.42
N ARG A 17 30.62 -17.82 6.66
CA ARG A 17 30.36 -19.21 7.04
C ARG A 17 29.05 -19.30 7.81
N ALA A 18 28.29 -20.36 7.54
CA ALA A 18 27.10 -20.74 8.29
C ALA A 18 27.28 -22.19 8.77
N GLU A 19 26.78 -22.53 9.93
CA GLU A 19 26.79 -23.88 10.43
C GLU A 19 25.71 -24.72 9.73
N LYS A 20 25.93 -26.04 9.59
CA LYS A 20 24.92 -26.93 8.98
C LYS A 20 23.61 -26.96 9.75
N THR A 21 23.66 -26.69 11.05
CA THR A 21 22.49 -26.58 11.93
C THR A 21 21.64 -25.36 11.65
N ASP A 22 22.16 -24.35 10.92
CA ASP A 22 21.43 -23.15 10.53
C ASP A 22 20.60 -23.36 9.25
N LEU A 23 20.70 -24.56 8.63
CA LEU A 23 19.89 -24.91 7.48
C LEU A 23 18.41 -25.04 7.86
N VAL A 24 17.56 -24.26 7.21
CA VAL A 24 16.12 -24.32 7.40
C VAL A 24 15.53 -25.32 6.38
N GLY A 25 14.99 -26.43 6.89
CA GLY A 25 14.43 -27.50 6.07
C GLY A 25 15.48 -28.38 5.40
N ASP A 26 15.07 -29.11 4.37
CA ASP A 26 15.93 -30.02 3.64
C ASP A 26 16.77 -29.31 2.57
N GLU A 27 17.93 -29.88 2.26
CA GLU A 27 18.77 -29.39 1.16
C GLU A 27 17.98 -29.41 -0.16
N ASN A 28 18.08 -28.36 -0.94
CA ASN A 28 17.36 -28.13 -2.19
C ASN A 28 15.83 -27.94 -2.07
N ALA A 29 15.27 -27.81 -0.86
CA ALA A 29 13.85 -27.55 -0.60
C ALA A 29 13.49 -26.06 -0.48
N GLY A 30 14.43 -25.14 -0.71
CA GLY A 30 14.28 -23.70 -0.46
C GLY A 30 13.07 -23.06 -1.15
N TRP A 31 12.68 -23.54 -2.34
CA TRP A 31 11.51 -23.00 -3.04
C TRP A 31 10.19 -23.24 -2.28
N SER A 32 10.06 -24.38 -1.61
CA SER A 32 8.89 -24.70 -0.79
C SER A 32 8.79 -23.78 0.42
N ILE A 33 9.95 -23.46 1.02
CA ILE A 33 10.05 -22.51 2.13
C ILE A 33 9.72 -21.09 1.65
N ALA A 34 10.28 -20.65 0.51
CA ALA A 34 9.99 -19.37 -0.09
C ALA A 34 8.50 -19.18 -0.40
N LYS A 35 7.84 -20.18 -0.99
CA LYS A 35 6.38 -20.16 -1.23
C LYS A 35 5.59 -19.96 0.07
N ARG A 36 6.01 -20.62 1.15
CA ARG A 36 5.36 -20.49 2.45
C ARG A 36 5.55 -19.09 3.04
N LEU A 37 6.76 -18.53 2.94
CA LEU A 37 7.05 -17.16 3.35
C LEU A 37 6.18 -16.15 2.60
N LEU A 38 6.09 -16.28 1.27
CA LEU A 38 5.26 -15.41 0.43
C LEU A 38 3.76 -15.47 0.77
N GLN A 39 3.26 -16.60 1.29
CA GLN A 39 1.88 -16.67 1.78
C GLN A 39 1.65 -15.78 3.01
N PHE A 40 2.61 -15.76 3.95
CA PHE A 40 2.53 -14.89 5.12
C PHE A 40 2.69 -13.41 4.73
N GLU A 41 3.60 -13.11 3.80
CA GLU A 41 3.79 -11.77 3.27
C GLU A 41 2.51 -11.22 2.65
N ARG A 42 1.82 -12.00 1.80
CA ARG A 42 0.53 -11.60 1.20
C ARG A 42 -0.50 -11.20 2.25
N SER A 43 -0.58 -11.95 3.35
CA SER A 43 -1.50 -11.64 4.43
C SER A 43 -1.13 -10.32 5.13
N ALA A 44 0.16 -10.08 5.36
CA ALA A 44 0.66 -8.86 5.99
C ALA A 44 0.47 -7.63 5.10
N VAL A 45 0.80 -7.74 3.81
CA VAL A 45 0.62 -6.66 2.82
C VAL A 45 -0.86 -6.39 2.57
N GLY A 46 -1.68 -7.44 2.46
CA GLY A 46 -3.13 -7.34 2.30
C GLY A 46 -3.83 -6.63 3.47
N ALA A 47 -3.25 -6.69 4.68
CA ALA A 47 -3.71 -5.91 5.82
C ALA A 47 -3.42 -4.39 5.71
N GLY A 48 -2.67 -3.95 4.68
CA GLY A 48 -2.38 -2.54 4.40
C GLY A 48 -1.45 -1.86 5.40
N ASN A 49 -0.72 -2.62 6.22
CA ASN A 49 0.13 -2.08 7.28
C ASN A 49 1.36 -1.31 6.77
N PHE A 50 1.77 -1.54 5.52
CA PHE A 50 2.94 -0.94 4.91
C PHE A 50 2.62 0.15 3.87
N ILE A 51 1.33 0.36 3.55
CA ILE A 51 0.90 1.29 2.51
C ILE A 51 0.78 2.68 3.14
N PRO A 52 1.40 3.72 2.54
CA PRO A 52 1.19 5.09 2.99
C PRO A 52 -0.29 5.44 2.94
N ARG A 53 -0.83 5.94 4.04
CA ARG A 53 -2.24 6.34 4.11
C ARG A 53 -2.40 7.83 3.87
N SER A 54 -3.44 8.19 3.14
CA SER A 54 -3.89 9.57 3.03
C SER A 54 -4.50 10.04 4.34
N ASP A 55 -4.43 11.33 4.57
CA ASP A 55 -5.22 12.00 5.60
C ASP A 55 -6.72 12.02 5.19
N SER A 56 -7.60 12.50 6.06
CA SER A 56 -9.03 12.64 5.78
C SER A 56 -9.25 13.55 4.55
N LEU A 57 -9.75 12.99 3.45
CA LEU A 57 -10.01 13.76 2.23
C LEU A 57 -11.00 14.91 2.46
N PRO A 58 -12.09 14.75 3.26
CA PRO A 58 -12.96 15.87 3.61
C PRO A 58 -12.26 17.00 4.35
N ASP A 59 -11.26 16.69 5.18
CA ASP A 59 -10.53 17.73 5.92
C ASP A 59 -9.51 18.44 5.04
N ILE A 60 -8.85 17.70 4.15
CA ILE A 60 -8.00 18.28 3.10
C ILE A 60 -8.84 19.22 2.20
N PHE A 61 -10.01 18.77 1.76
CA PHE A 61 -10.90 19.57 0.94
C PHE A 61 -11.27 20.90 1.63
N LYS A 62 -11.67 20.84 2.90
CA LYS A 62 -12.01 22.04 3.68
C LYS A 62 -10.82 23.00 3.84
N LYS A 63 -9.60 22.47 3.91
CA LYS A 63 -8.38 23.26 4.10
C LYS A 63 -7.94 23.99 2.83
N TYR A 64 -8.00 23.33 1.67
CA TYR A 64 -7.38 23.82 0.44
C TYR A 64 -8.35 24.21 -0.66
N VAL A 65 -9.60 23.79 -0.59
CA VAL A 65 -10.56 24.01 -1.67
C VAL A 65 -11.70 24.91 -1.19
N ILE A 66 -11.98 25.98 -1.97
CA ILE A 66 -13.08 26.91 -1.65
C ILE A 66 -14.41 26.29 -2.10
N ASP A 67 -14.51 25.93 -3.37
CA ASP A 67 -15.66 25.22 -3.95
C ASP A 67 -15.25 24.54 -5.27
N ASN A 68 -15.40 23.20 -5.32
CA ASN A 68 -15.13 22.42 -6.53
C ASN A 68 -15.99 21.15 -6.50
N GLN A 69 -17.06 21.15 -7.30
CA GLN A 69 -18.00 20.04 -7.36
C GLN A 69 -17.33 18.74 -7.84
N GLY A 70 -16.44 18.80 -8.84
CA GLY A 70 -15.74 17.63 -9.35
C GLY A 70 -14.87 16.95 -8.27
N GLN A 71 -14.17 17.73 -7.47
CA GLN A 71 -13.39 17.18 -6.35
C GLN A 71 -14.29 16.63 -5.22
N ARG A 72 -15.46 17.23 -4.98
CA ARG A 72 -16.44 16.65 -4.03
C ARG A 72 -16.94 15.28 -4.52
N GLU A 73 -17.29 15.15 -5.79
CA GLU A 73 -17.72 13.88 -6.39
C GLU A 73 -16.59 12.84 -6.32
N GLN A 74 -15.36 13.23 -6.60
CA GLN A 74 -14.19 12.34 -6.47
C GLN A 74 -14.00 11.84 -5.03
N ILE A 75 -14.13 12.72 -4.03
CA ILE A 75 -14.05 12.32 -2.61
C ILE A 75 -15.16 11.32 -2.27
N LEU A 76 -16.39 11.58 -2.69
CA LEU A 76 -17.51 10.68 -2.43
C LEU A 76 -17.28 9.30 -3.04
N ASP A 77 -16.78 9.23 -4.28
CA ASP A 77 -16.44 7.96 -4.95
C ASP A 77 -15.36 7.19 -4.17
N ILE A 78 -14.30 7.87 -3.74
CA ILE A 78 -13.24 7.26 -2.94
C ILE A 78 -13.77 6.75 -1.60
N GLU A 79 -14.58 7.54 -0.89
CA GLU A 79 -15.14 7.14 0.41
C GLU A 79 -16.14 5.97 0.27
N MET A 80 -16.92 5.93 -0.81
CA MET A 80 -17.78 4.77 -1.13
C MET A 80 -16.95 3.51 -1.36
N LYS A 81 -15.87 3.61 -2.15
CA LYS A 81 -14.92 2.50 -2.37
C LYS A 81 -14.27 2.03 -1.06
N ARG A 82 -13.87 2.97 -0.18
CA ARG A 82 -13.34 2.65 1.16
C ARG A 82 -14.34 1.90 2.02
N ALA A 83 -15.59 2.34 2.03
CA ALA A 83 -16.66 1.66 2.77
C ALA A 83 -16.89 0.24 2.24
N ALA A 84 -16.97 0.06 0.93
CA ALA A 84 -17.11 -1.25 0.30
C ALA A 84 -15.92 -2.17 0.59
N TYR A 85 -14.69 -1.64 0.53
CA TYR A 85 -13.49 -2.39 0.88
C TYR A 85 -13.49 -2.86 2.34
N LYS A 86 -13.86 -1.98 3.28
CA LYS A 86 -13.99 -2.32 4.70
C LYS A 86 -15.02 -3.42 4.95
N LEU A 87 -16.17 -3.36 4.28
CA LEU A 87 -17.19 -4.41 4.36
C LEU A 87 -16.67 -5.74 3.82
N THR A 88 -15.92 -5.72 2.72
CA THR A 88 -15.30 -6.92 2.13
C THR A 88 -14.26 -7.53 3.08
N GLN A 89 -13.46 -6.72 3.76
CA GLN A 89 -12.52 -7.19 4.78
C GLN A 89 -13.25 -7.85 5.97
N THR A 90 -14.34 -7.21 6.44
CA THR A 90 -15.17 -7.77 7.53
C THR A 90 -15.75 -9.12 7.13
N ARG A 91 -16.34 -9.21 5.95
CA ARG A 91 -16.88 -10.46 5.40
C ARG A 91 -15.82 -11.55 5.29
N ALA A 92 -14.64 -11.25 4.75
CA ALA A 92 -13.57 -12.22 4.65
C ALA A 92 -13.08 -12.72 6.01
N ALA A 93 -13.02 -11.83 7.01
CA ALA A 93 -12.66 -12.21 8.38
C ALA A 93 -13.72 -13.11 9.03
N GLU A 94 -15.00 -12.91 8.73
CA GLU A 94 -16.10 -13.77 9.18
C GLU A 94 -16.05 -15.13 8.50
N GLU A 95 -15.85 -15.17 7.18
CA GLU A 95 -15.71 -16.40 6.41
C GLU A 95 -14.54 -17.25 6.92
N GLN A 96 -13.39 -16.66 7.25
CA GLN A 96 -12.23 -17.38 7.78
C GLN A 96 -12.47 -18.06 9.13
N ARG A 97 -13.47 -17.62 9.90
CA ARG A 97 -13.84 -18.25 11.17
C ARG A 97 -14.65 -19.54 10.99
N ALA A 98 -15.22 -19.78 9.82
CA ALA A 98 -15.98 -20.97 9.51
C ALA A 98 -15.06 -22.15 9.21
N PRO A 99 -15.30 -23.35 9.77
CA PRO A 99 -14.48 -24.53 9.50
C PRO A 99 -14.49 -24.89 8.00
N GLY A 100 -13.30 -24.97 7.40
CA GLY A 100 -13.14 -25.36 5.98
C GLY A 100 -13.39 -24.26 4.96
N ALA A 101 -13.62 -23.02 5.39
CA ALA A 101 -13.81 -21.92 4.46
C ALA A 101 -12.49 -21.47 3.83
N ALA A 102 -12.43 -21.52 2.50
CA ALA A 102 -11.43 -20.80 1.71
C ALA A 102 -12.05 -19.48 1.26
N THR A 103 -11.52 -18.35 1.72
CA THR A 103 -11.96 -17.06 1.20
C THR A 103 -11.03 -16.61 0.09
N PHE A 104 -11.57 -16.40 -1.10
CA PHE A 104 -10.85 -15.85 -2.25
C PHE A 104 -10.73 -14.31 -2.18
N ALA A 105 -11.53 -13.67 -1.31
CA ALA A 105 -11.55 -12.21 -1.17
C ALA A 105 -10.19 -11.64 -0.76
N THR A 106 -9.40 -12.38 0.03
CA THR A 106 -8.08 -11.92 0.50
C THR A 106 -7.07 -11.74 -0.65
N SER A 107 -7.22 -12.47 -1.76
CA SER A 107 -6.33 -12.33 -2.92
C SER A 107 -6.47 -10.97 -3.60
N THR A 108 -7.64 -10.31 -3.46
CA THR A 108 -7.90 -8.99 -4.04
C THR A 108 -7.47 -7.84 -3.14
N PHE A 109 -7.18 -8.09 -1.85
CA PHE A 109 -6.96 -7.03 -0.87
C PHE A 109 -5.76 -6.15 -1.18
N LYS A 110 -4.65 -6.76 -1.61
CA LYS A 110 -3.47 -5.99 -1.99
C LYS A 110 -3.78 -5.03 -3.14
N HIS A 111 -4.38 -5.53 -4.20
CA HIS A 111 -4.73 -4.73 -5.37
C HIS A 111 -5.68 -3.57 -5.00
N LEU A 112 -6.79 -3.88 -4.32
CA LEU A 112 -7.79 -2.88 -3.92
C LEU A 112 -7.22 -1.83 -2.98
N SER A 113 -6.46 -2.24 -1.96
CA SER A 113 -5.90 -1.31 -0.99
C SER A 113 -4.87 -0.37 -1.61
N THR A 114 -3.97 -0.89 -2.45
CA THR A 114 -2.95 -0.05 -3.08
C THR A 114 -3.53 0.92 -4.09
N GLN A 115 -4.53 0.51 -4.87
CA GLN A 115 -5.23 1.41 -5.78
C GLN A 115 -5.98 2.51 -5.02
N LEU A 116 -6.75 2.13 -4.02
CA LEU A 116 -7.57 3.05 -3.24
C LEU A 116 -6.70 4.11 -2.53
N GLU A 117 -5.59 3.71 -1.94
CA GLU A 117 -4.67 4.66 -1.31
C GLU A 117 -3.93 5.53 -2.34
N SER A 118 -3.55 4.98 -3.50
CA SER A 118 -2.96 5.78 -4.57
C SER A 118 -3.95 6.84 -5.10
N GLU A 119 -5.21 6.47 -5.37
CA GLU A 119 -6.27 7.39 -5.77
C GLU A 119 -6.50 8.48 -4.70
N SER A 120 -6.49 8.09 -3.42
CA SER A 120 -6.68 9.00 -2.30
C SER A 120 -5.55 10.03 -2.17
N LEU A 121 -4.30 9.59 -2.34
CA LEU A 121 -3.14 10.47 -2.28
C LEU A 121 -3.03 11.38 -3.52
N ASP A 122 -3.43 10.89 -4.70
CA ASP A 122 -3.57 11.71 -5.90
C ASP A 122 -4.62 12.81 -5.70
N ALA A 123 -5.79 12.47 -5.13
CA ALA A 123 -6.82 13.43 -4.80
C ALA A 123 -6.33 14.47 -3.77
N THR A 124 -5.58 14.02 -2.73
CA THR A 124 -4.97 14.91 -1.73
C THR A 124 -4.09 15.96 -2.39
N VAL A 125 -3.10 15.53 -3.19
CA VAL A 125 -2.17 16.44 -3.86
C VAL A 125 -2.90 17.35 -4.87
N SER A 126 -3.89 16.82 -5.60
CA SER A 126 -4.73 17.60 -6.51
C SER A 126 -5.50 18.71 -5.80
N MET A 127 -6.07 18.44 -4.62
CA MET A 127 -6.78 19.43 -3.81
C MET A 127 -5.86 20.51 -3.24
N MET A 128 -4.62 20.16 -2.94
CA MET A 128 -3.60 21.10 -2.45
C MET A 128 -3.16 22.11 -3.54
N GLY A 129 -3.40 21.84 -4.81
CA GLY A 129 -3.05 22.72 -5.92
C GLY A 129 -1.55 23.01 -5.96
N SER A 130 -1.15 24.29 -5.95
CA SER A 130 0.27 24.70 -5.95
C SER A 130 1.04 24.21 -4.71
N GLN A 131 0.38 24.00 -3.59
CA GLN A 131 1.00 23.46 -2.38
C GLN A 131 1.35 21.97 -2.52
N GLY A 132 0.66 21.24 -3.39
CA GLY A 132 0.91 19.84 -3.68
C GLY A 132 2.14 19.55 -4.56
N VAL A 133 2.87 20.58 -5.03
CA VAL A 133 4.11 20.41 -5.78
C VAL A 133 5.36 20.61 -4.92
N GLY A 134 5.19 20.88 -3.62
CA GLY A 134 6.28 21.11 -2.67
C GLY A 134 7.17 19.87 -2.50
N TRP A 135 8.48 20.09 -2.61
CA TRP A 135 9.48 19.04 -2.41
C TRP A 135 10.45 19.38 -1.28
N GLU A 136 10.96 20.59 -1.29
CA GLU A 136 11.90 21.15 -0.32
C GLU A 136 11.69 22.68 -0.25
N GLY A 137 12.17 23.29 0.82
CA GLY A 137 12.17 24.74 1.00
C GLY A 137 11.19 25.26 2.02
N GLY A 138 11.38 26.52 2.44
CA GLY A 138 10.58 27.16 3.49
C GLY A 138 9.22 27.70 3.04
N GLU A 139 8.86 27.55 1.77
CA GLU A 139 7.59 28.00 1.20
C GLU A 139 6.46 26.98 1.42
N PHE A 140 6.81 25.73 1.75
CA PHE A 140 5.87 24.64 1.97
C PHE A 140 5.97 24.17 3.42
N VAL A 141 4.82 23.86 4.00
CA VAL A 141 4.81 23.27 5.34
C VAL A 141 5.14 21.77 5.28
N THR A 142 5.60 21.23 6.40
CA THR A 142 6.05 19.83 6.49
C THR A 142 4.98 18.84 6.02
N GLU A 143 3.71 19.08 6.33
CA GLU A 143 2.57 18.26 5.96
C GLU A 143 2.35 18.22 4.44
N GLU A 144 2.56 19.34 3.76
CA GLU A 144 2.42 19.46 2.29
C GLU A 144 3.51 18.65 1.58
N ILE A 145 4.76 18.81 2.02
CA ILE A 145 5.89 18.02 1.52
C ILE A 145 5.66 16.52 1.78
N ALA A 146 5.18 16.17 2.97
CA ALA A 146 4.89 14.80 3.33
C ALA A 146 3.77 14.19 2.46
N ALA A 147 2.73 14.95 2.13
CA ALA A 147 1.65 14.50 1.25
C ALA A 147 2.18 14.20 -0.17
N THR A 148 3.00 15.09 -0.74
CA THR A 148 3.64 14.88 -2.04
C THR A 148 4.53 13.63 -2.04
N ARG A 149 5.36 13.46 -1.01
CA ARG A 149 6.24 12.28 -0.87
C ARG A 149 5.46 10.98 -0.70
N LYS A 150 4.38 10.99 0.10
CA LYS A 150 3.47 9.83 0.24
C LYS A 150 2.82 9.46 -1.09
N MET A 151 2.36 10.44 -1.86
CA MET A 151 1.75 10.23 -3.17
C MET A 151 2.74 9.56 -4.13
N LEU A 152 3.97 10.06 -4.21
CA LEU A 152 5.01 9.43 -5.03
C LEU A 152 5.34 8.01 -4.57
N LEU A 153 5.48 7.78 -3.27
CA LEU A 153 5.76 6.46 -2.70
C LEU A 153 4.63 5.46 -3.01
N SER A 154 3.37 5.91 -3.01
CA SER A 154 2.21 5.05 -3.31
C SER A 154 2.30 4.38 -4.68
N LYS A 155 2.96 5.02 -5.66
CA LYS A 155 3.16 4.43 -7.00
C LYS A 155 4.04 3.18 -6.96
N GLY A 156 5.02 3.14 -6.06
CA GLY A 156 5.83 1.95 -5.81
C GLY A 156 5.01 0.77 -5.26
N PHE A 157 4.02 1.05 -4.41
CA PHE A 157 3.16 0.00 -3.83
C PHE A 157 2.18 -0.63 -4.84
N LEU A 158 1.89 0.02 -5.96
CA LEU A 158 1.13 -0.62 -7.05
C LEU A 158 1.90 -1.79 -7.68
N ILE A 159 3.22 -1.79 -7.57
CA ILE A 159 4.13 -2.78 -8.17
C ILE A 159 4.66 -3.75 -7.11
N ALA A 160 5.06 -3.24 -5.94
CA ALA A 160 5.66 -4.03 -4.86
C ALA A 160 4.70 -5.12 -4.35
N GLY A 161 5.23 -6.29 -3.99
CA GLY A 161 4.44 -7.43 -3.53
C GLY A 161 3.57 -8.06 -4.62
N GLY A 162 3.89 -7.85 -5.88
CA GLY A 162 3.16 -8.26 -7.08
C GLY A 162 2.36 -7.12 -7.70
N SER A 163 2.57 -6.86 -8.99
CA SER A 163 1.84 -5.81 -9.71
C SER A 163 0.34 -6.09 -9.75
N SER A 164 -0.45 -5.07 -10.09
CA SER A 164 -1.91 -5.20 -10.24
C SER A 164 -2.27 -6.33 -11.20
N GLU A 165 -1.56 -6.48 -12.31
CA GLU A 165 -1.78 -7.53 -13.31
C GLU A 165 -1.49 -8.92 -12.73
N VAL A 166 -0.44 -9.07 -11.94
CA VAL A 166 -0.13 -10.34 -11.26
C VAL A 166 -1.21 -10.67 -10.24
N GLN A 167 -1.69 -9.69 -9.48
CA GLN A 167 -2.75 -9.90 -8.48
C GLN A 167 -4.10 -10.29 -9.12
N LEU A 168 -4.41 -9.78 -10.31
CA LEU A 168 -5.63 -10.11 -11.05
C LEU A 168 -5.58 -11.51 -11.68
N ASN A 169 -4.40 -12.14 -11.78
CA ASN A 169 -4.19 -13.49 -12.31
C ASN A 169 -4.12 -14.57 -11.22
N VAL A 170 -4.30 -14.22 -9.97
CA VAL A 170 -4.32 -15.15 -8.82
C VAL A 170 -5.74 -15.57 -8.49
#